data_774fe47efc9d6f1091c587dd754dda9b
#
_entry.id   774fe47efc9d6f1091c587dd754dda9b
#
_cell.length_a   1.000
_cell.length_b   1.000
_cell.length_c   1.000
_cell.angle_alpha   90.00
_cell.angle_beta   90.00
_cell.angle_gamma   90.00
#
_symmetry.space_group_name_H-M   'P 1'
#
loop_
_entity.id
_entity.type
_entity.pdbx_description
1 polymer ?
#
loop_
_entity_poly.entity_id
_entity_poly.type
_entity_poly.pdbx_seq_one_letter_code
_entity_poly.pdbx_strand_id
1 'polypeptide(L)'
;MDFEWNRDKAASNLKKHRIDFADAATVFDDLNAITIENPGHDEFRFITIGMDAYGRLLCRVHVAWRKYPYNFRSKSYETGAKILREPIMRKEYNFSKGKRGPVIEPDPNKVRITIRLDADIVDYFKAQVHKAGGGNYQTMINSALRQHLDKKQAPMNEATLRRVIREELRATQ
;
A
#
# COMPACT_ATOMS: atom_id res chain seq x y z
N MET A 1 1.08 7.93 -1.56
CA MET A 1 0.83 7.37 -2.89
C MET A 1 -0.37 6.47 -2.80
N ASP A 2 -1.35 6.65 -3.67
CA ASP A 2 -2.62 5.96 -3.56
C ASP A 2 -2.65 4.82 -4.57
N PHE A 3 -2.81 3.60 -4.07
CA PHE A 3 -3.08 2.44 -4.88
C PHE A 3 -4.59 2.27 -4.98
N GLU A 4 -5.09 2.03 -6.18
CA GLU A 4 -6.49 1.69 -6.41
C GLU A 4 -6.57 0.31 -7.06
N TRP A 5 -7.59 -0.45 -6.74
CA TRP A 5 -7.88 -1.75 -7.37
C TRP A 5 -9.35 -2.04 -7.48
N ASN A 6 -9.70 -2.88 -8.42
CA ASN A 6 -11.05 -3.40 -8.55
C ASN A 6 -11.30 -4.47 -7.47
N ARG A 7 -12.39 -4.32 -6.72
CA ARG A 7 -12.73 -5.21 -5.57
C ARG A 7 -12.99 -6.64 -6.01
N ASP A 8 -13.69 -6.85 -7.13
CA ASP A 8 -14.04 -8.19 -7.61
C ASP A 8 -12.78 -8.94 -8.04
N LYS A 9 -11.84 -8.23 -8.67
CA LYS A 9 -10.53 -8.78 -9.04
C LYS A 9 -9.69 -9.10 -7.82
N ALA A 10 -9.70 -8.24 -6.79
CA ALA A 10 -9.01 -8.51 -5.54
C ALA A 10 -9.56 -9.76 -4.86
N ALA A 11 -10.89 -9.91 -4.77
CA ALA A 11 -11.55 -11.09 -4.23
C ALA A 11 -11.23 -12.36 -5.04
N SER A 12 -11.29 -12.27 -6.38
CA SER A 12 -10.94 -13.39 -7.27
C SER A 12 -9.47 -13.79 -7.11
N ASN A 13 -8.56 -12.83 -6.99
CA ASN A 13 -7.13 -13.09 -6.79
C ASN A 13 -6.86 -13.76 -5.44
N LEU A 14 -7.49 -13.27 -4.37
CA LEU A 14 -7.38 -13.86 -3.05
C LEU A 14 -7.87 -15.31 -3.05
N LYS A 15 -9.01 -15.60 -3.71
CA LYS A 15 -9.54 -16.97 -3.84
C LYS A 15 -8.59 -17.88 -4.63
N LYS A 16 -8.04 -17.41 -5.75
CA LYS A 16 -7.19 -18.22 -6.65
C LYS A 16 -5.76 -18.41 -6.14
N HIS A 17 -5.17 -17.35 -5.63
CA HIS A 17 -3.74 -17.30 -5.35
C HIS A 17 -3.41 -17.15 -3.85
N ARG A 18 -4.42 -16.96 -3.00
CA ARG A 18 -4.26 -16.72 -1.56
C ARG A 18 -3.39 -15.50 -1.25
N ILE A 19 -3.41 -14.51 -2.15
CA ILE A 19 -2.68 -13.26 -2.00
C ILE A 19 -3.68 -12.12 -1.94
N ASP A 20 -3.63 -11.38 -0.84
CA ASP A 20 -4.35 -10.14 -0.67
C ASP A 20 -3.69 -9.01 -1.47
N PHE A 21 -4.48 -8.17 -2.12
CA PHE A 21 -3.94 -7.04 -2.88
C PHE A 21 -3.31 -5.98 -1.98
N ALA A 22 -3.78 -5.83 -0.73
CA ALA A 22 -3.15 -4.95 0.24
C ALA A 22 -1.72 -5.42 0.59
N ASP A 23 -1.51 -6.75 0.72
CA ASP A 23 -0.17 -7.31 0.90
C ASP A 23 0.68 -7.13 -0.35
N ALA A 24 0.12 -7.45 -1.51
CA ALA A 24 0.83 -7.33 -2.79
C ALA A 24 1.26 -5.89 -3.09
N ALA A 25 0.57 -4.87 -2.56
CA ALA A 25 0.95 -3.48 -2.71
C ALA A 25 2.31 -3.17 -2.07
N THR A 26 2.69 -3.90 -1.03
CA THR A 26 3.98 -3.69 -0.34
C THR A 26 5.21 -4.08 -1.17
N VAL A 27 5.03 -4.84 -2.26
CA VAL A 27 6.10 -5.14 -3.23
C VAL A 27 6.68 -3.88 -3.85
N PHE A 28 5.90 -2.80 -3.96
CA PHE A 28 6.38 -1.55 -4.55
C PHE A 28 7.38 -0.80 -3.68
N ASP A 29 7.45 -1.13 -2.39
CA ASP A 29 8.40 -0.59 -1.43
C ASP A 29 9.68 -1.46 -1.33
N ASP A 30 9.76 -2.57 -2.07
CA ASP A 30 10.92 -3.47 -2.04
C ASP A 30 12.10 -2.84 -2.76
N LEU A 31 13.22 -2.64 -2.03
CA LEU A 31 14.46 -2.07 -2.55
C LEU A 31 15.14 -2.93 -3.62
N ASN A 32 14.84 -4.22 -3.65
CA ASN A 32 15.41 -5.19 -4.59
C ASN A 32 14.43 -5.55 -5.72
N ALA A 33 13.28 -4.92 -5.79
CA ALA A 33 12.31 -5.19 -6.85
C ALA A 33 12.90 -4.94 -8.24
N ILE A 34 12.40 -5.68 -9.23
CA ILE A 34 12.72 -5.47 -10.64
C ILE A 34 11.42 -5.18 -11.37
N THR A 35 11.39 -4.04 -12.06
CA THR A 35 10.23 -3.62 -12.86
C THR A 35 10.59 -3.59 -14.34
N ILE A 36 9.76 -4.25 -15.15
CA ILE A 36 9.87 -4.25 -16.62
C ILE A 36 8.57 -3.77 -17.25
N GLU A 37 8.67 -3.18 -18.43
CA GLU A 37 7.50 -2.87 -19.25
C GLU A 37 6.86 -4.16 -19.76
N ASN A 38 5.53 -4.18 -19.84
CA ASN A 38 4.75 -5.27 -20.42
C ASN A 38 4.06 -4.77 -21.71
N PRO A 39 4.78 -4.76 -22.84
CA PRO A 39 4.26 -4.22 -24.11
C PRO A 39 3.13 -5.09 -24.67
N GLY A 40 2.39 -4.55 -25.64
CA GLY A 40 1.30 -5.25 -26.31
C GLY A 40 -0.08 -4.98 -25.75
N HIS A 41 -0.23 -3.87 -25.01
CA HIS A 41 -1.50 -3.37 -24.49
C HIS A 41 -1.65 -1.89 -24.82
N ASP A 42 -2.89 -1.41 -24.93
CA ASP A 42 -3.20 0.01 -25.17
C ASP A 42 -2.81 0.90 -23.98
N GLU A 43 -2.64 0.31 -22.81
CA GLU A 43 -2.24 0.98 -21.57
C GLU A 43 -0.79 0.67 -21.24
N PHE A 44 -0.11 1.63 -20.59
CA PHE A 44 1.24 1.39 -20.04
C PHE A 44 1.18 0.40 -18.89
N ARG A 45 1.50 -0.86 -19.17
CA ARG A 45 1.55 -1.93 -18.18
C ARG A 45 2.98 -2.27 -17.81
N PHE A 46 3.14 -2.55 -16.52
CA PHE A 46 4.41 -2.95 -15.94
C PHE A 46 4.25 -4.26 -15.18
N ILE A 47 5.32 -5.00 -15.12
CA ILE A 47 5.46 -6.19 -14.27
C ILE A 47 6.53 -5.87 -13.25
N THR A 48 6.18 -5.93 -11.96
CA THR A 48 7.13 -5.83 -10.87
C THR A 48 7.26 -7.15 -10.16
N ILE A 49 8.50 -7.59 -9.99
CA ILE A 49 8.86 -8.77 -9.23
C ILE A 49 9.63 -8.31 -8.01
N GLY A 50 9.18 -8.69 -6.83
CA GLY A 50 9.80 -8.31 -5.56
C GLY A 50 9.15 -9.01 -4.38
N MET A 51 9.68 -8.76 -3.19
CA MET A 51 9.17 -9.30 -1.94
C MET A 51 8.09 -8.41 -1.34
N ASP A 52 7.03 -9.04 -0.85
CA ASP A 52 6.03 -8.35 -0.04
C ASP A 52 6.49 -8.22 1.43
N ALA A 53 5.67 -7.58 2.27
CA ALA A 53 5.96 -7.38 3.69
C ALA A 53 6.12 -8.69 4.48
N TYR A 54 5.65 -9.82 3.94
CA TYR A 54 5.78 -11.15 4.56
C TYR A 54 6.97 -11.94 4.01
N GLY A 55 7.81 -11.35 3.15
CA GLY A 55 8.95 -12.02 2.52
C GLY A 55 8.54 -13.01 1.43
N ARG A 56 7.33 -12.90 0.87
CA ARG A 56 6.88 -13.73 -0.24
C ARG A 56 7.32 -13.07 -1.55
N LEU A 57 7.99 -13.82 -2.42
CA LEU A 57 8.34 -13.31 -3.75
C LEU A 57 7.10 -13.31 -4.64
N LEU A 58 6.67 -12.14 -5.03
CA LEU A 58 5.48 -11.93 -5.84
C LEU A 58 5.82 -11.34 -7.21
N CYS A 59 5.01 -11.70 -8.19
CA CYS A 59 4.97 -11.04 -9.48
C CYS A 59 3.68 -10.25 -9.58
N ARG A 60 3.78 -8.96 -9.80
CA ARG A 60 2.64 -8.06 -9.89
C ARG A 60 2.60 -7.34 -11.24
N VAL A 61 1.45 -7.38 -11.90
CA VAL A 61 1.17 -6.55 -13.07
C VAL A 61 0.39 -5.32 -12.62
N HIS A 62 0.77 -4.16 -13.08
CA HIS A 62 0.10 -2.90 -12.77
C HIS A 62 0.13 -1.93 -13.96
N VAL A 63 -0.76 -0.96 -13.95
CA VAL A 63 -0.85 0.10 -14.94
C VAL A 63 -0.37 1.40 -14.32
N ALA A 64 0.45 2.16 -15.03
CA ALA A 64 0.88 3.49 -14.64
C ALA A 64 0.23 4.55 -15.51
N TRP A 65 -0.29 5.61 -14.90
CA TRP A 65 -1.02 6.68 -15.60
C TRP A 65 -0.15 7.74 -16.28
N ARG A 66 1.16 7.79 -16.02
CA ARG A 66 2.08 8.73 -16.65
C ARG A 66 3.40 8.08 -17.05
N LYS A 67 3.80 8.36 -18.28
CA LYS A 67 5.11 8.07 -18.83
C LYS A 67 6.14 9.02 -18.23
N TYR A 68 6.85 8.57 -17.17
CA TYR A 68 8.12 9.11 -16.63
C TYR A 68 8.18 10.50 -15.97
N PRO A 69 9.24 10.74 -15.14
CA PRO A 69 9.82 9.82 -14.15
C PRO A 69 9.62 10.34 -12.75
N TYR A 70 8.94 10.40 -11.90
CA TYR A 70 8.92 10.84 -10.48
C TYR A 70 7.56 11.20 -9.85
N ASN A 71 6.43 10.94 -10.52
CA ASN A 71 5.13 11.02 -9.86
C ASN A 71 4.26 9.83 -10.27
N PHE A 72 4.55 8.69 -9.64
CA PHE A 72 3.84 7.45 -9.89
C PHE A 72 2.49 7.46 -9.15
N ARG A 73 1.42 7.84 -9.82
CA ARG A 73 0.07 7.39 -9.43
C ARG A 73 -0.20 6.10 -10.18
N SER A 74 -0.05 4.98 -9.51
CA SER A 74 -0.45 3.70 -10.10
C SER A 74 -1.89 3.42 -9.73
N LYS A 75 -2.79 3.51 -10.68
CA LYS A 75 -4.04 2.77 -10.60
C LYS A 75 -3.74 1.32 -10.96
N SER A 76 -3.78 0.42 -10.03
CA SER A 76 -3.70 -1.00 -10.33
C SER A 76 -5.06 -1.48 -10.83
N TYR A 77 -5.37 -1.17 -12.09
CA TYR A 77 -6.40 -1.90 -12.80
C TYR A 77 -5.78 -3.19 -13.31
N GLU A 78 -6.43 -4.28 -12.98
CA GLU A 78 -6.23 -5.56 -13.61
C GLU A 78 -4.87 -6.20 -13.44
N THR A 79 -4.81 -7.15 -12.65
CA THR A 79 -4.04 -8.39 -12.79
C THR A 79 -3.53 -8.88 -11.46
N GLY A 80 -3.69 -10.16 -11.26
CA GLY A 80 -3.43 -10.79 -10.00
C GLY A 80 -1.96 -10.73 -9.60
N ALA A 81 -1.71 -10.52 -8.34
CA ALA A 81 -0.45 -10.89 -7.72
C ALA A 81 -0.39 -12.40 -7.61
N LYS A 82 0.73 -13.03 -8.01
CA LYS A 82 0.96 -14.48 -7.94
C LYS A 82 2.21 -14.74 -7.13
N ILE A 83 2.16 -15.78 -6.29
CA ILE A 83 3.36 -16.33 -5.68
C ILE A 83 4.14 -17.08 -6.76
N LEU A 84 5.44 -16.79 -6.87
CA LEU A 84 6.32 -17.49 -7.80
C LEU A 84 6.64 -18.89 -7.26
N ARG A 85 5.66 -19.80 -7.25
CA ARG A 85 5.87 -21.18 -6.85
C ARG A 85 5.89 -22.17 -8.00
N GLU A 86 5.31 -21.82 -9.18
CA GLU A 86 5.33 -22.66 -10.38
C GLU A 86 4.86 -21.95 -11.67
N PRO A 87 5.07 -22.52 -12.89
CA PRO A 87 5.25 -21.80 -14.13
C PRO A 87 3.94 -21.52 -14.87
N ILE A 88 3.19 -20.52 -14.44
CA ILE A 88 2.14 -19.89 -15.27
C ILE A 88 2.61 -18.51 -15.76
N MET A 89 3.91 -18.28 -15.67
CA MET A 89 4.56 -17.09 -16.21
C MET A 89 4.93 -17.38 -17.69
N ARG A 90 5.08 -16.30 -18.49
CA ARG A 90 5.69 -16.45 -19.81
C ARG A 90 6.97 -17.25 -19.68
N LYS A 91 7.26 -18.12 -20.65
CA LYS A 91 8.46 -18.98 -20.61
C LYS A 91 9.75 -18.20 -20.38
N GLU A 92 9.78 -16.91 -20.77
CA GLU A 92 10.92 -16.02 -20.57
C GLU A 92 10.47 -14.58 -20.34
N TYR A 93 11.12 -13.90 -19.41
CA TYR A 93 11.05 -12.46 -19.20
C TYR A 93 12.41 -11.85 -19.55
N ASN A 94 12.43 -10.85 -20.41
CA ASN A 94 13.65 -10.12 -20.69
C ASN A 94 13.86 -9.03 -19.65
N PHE A 95 14.76 -9.27 -18.70
CA PHE A 95 15.12 -8.34 -17.64
C PHE A 95 16.25 -7.38 -18.02
N SER A 96 16.81 -7.44 -19.22
CA SER A 96 17.94 -6.60 -19.64
C SER A 96 17.62 -5.10 -19.57
N LYS A 97 16.36 -4.73 -19.76
CA LYS A 97 15.84 -3.37 -19.63
C LYS A 97 15.08 -3.12 -18.32
N GLY A 98 15.17 -4.06 -17.38
CA GLY A 98 14.48 -3.95 -16.11
C GLY A 98 15.07 -2.87 -15.22
N LYS A 99 14.22 -2.00 -14.65
CA LYS A 99 14.63 -1.06 -13.62
C LYS A 99 14.70 -1.80 -12.29
N ARG A 100 15.86 -1.75 -11.65
CA ARG A 100 16.06 -2.27 -10.28
C ARG A 100 15.74 -1.19 -9.26
N GLY A 101 15.23 -1.61 -8.13
CA GLY A 101 14.90 -0.75 -7.00
C GLY A 101 13.40 -0.61 -6.78
N PRO A 102 13.01 0.12 -5.75
CA PRO A 102 11.62 0.29 -5.38
C PRO A 102 10.86 1.05 -6.48
N VAL A 103 9.61 0.69 -6.69
CA VAL A 103 8.71 1.43 -7.57
C VAL A 103 8.35 2.77 -6.95
N ILE A 104 8.27 2.79 -5.62
CA ILE A 104 8.03 3.98 -4.80
C ILE A 104 9.38 4.38 -4.20
N GLU A 105 9.84 5.59 -4.48
CA GLU A 105 11.05 6.09 -3.83
C GLU A 105 10.86 6.19 -2.31
N PRO A 106 11.81 5.67 -1.53
CA PRO A 106 11.75 5.76 -0.07
C PRO A 106 11.75 7.22 0.38
N ASP A 107 10.83 7.57 1.25
CA ASP A 107 10.82 8.86 1.91
C ASP A 107 12.03 8.93 2.87
N PRO A 108 12.93 9.92 2.73
CA PRO A 108 14.13 10.02 3.57
C PRO A 108 13.83 10.20 5.07
N ASN A 109 12.59 10.62 5.40
CA ASN A 109 12.14 10.78 6.78
C ASN A 109 11.55 9.49 7.37
N LYS A 110 11.54 8.40 6.60
CA LYS A 110 11.01 7.10 7.05
C LYS A 110 12.14 6.09 7.20
N VAL A 111 12.11 5.39 8.33
CA VAL A 111 13.01 4.27 8.59
C VAL A 111 12.25 2.97 8.37
N ARG A 112 12.83 2.04 7.59
CA ARG A 112 12.28 0.70 7.43
C ARG A 112 12.57 -0.11 8.68
N ILE A 113 11.51 -0.61 9.31
CA ILE A 113 11.59 -1.47 10.48
C ILE A 113 10.77 -2.74 10.25
N THR A 114 11.13 -3.81 10.94
CA THR A 114 10.34 -5.04 11.01
C THR A 114 9.77 -5.16 12.40
N ILE A 115 8.44 -5.19 12.50
CA ILE A 115 7.73 -5.32 13.77
C ILE A 115 6.72 -6.48 13.69
N ARG A 116 6.37 -7.03 14.84
CA ARG A 116 5.24 -7.95 14.97
C ARG A 116 4.06 -7.17 15.50
N LEU A 117 2.91 -7.30 14.85
CA LEU A 117 1.64 -6.72 15.25
C LEU A 117 0.65 -7.85 15.48
N ASP A 118 -0.33 -7.61 16.32
CA ASP A 118 -1.44 -8.53 16.52
C ASP A 118 -2.25 -8.66 15.22
N ALA A 119 -2.74 -9.87 14.95
CA ALA A 119 -3.38 -10.17 13.67
C ALA A 119 -4.64 -9.31 13.44
N ASP A 120 -5.43 -9.09 14.47
CA ASP A 120 -6.63 -8.27 14.43
C ASP A 120 -6.35 -6.81 14.08
N ILE A 121 -5.22 -6.24 14.53
CA ILE A 121 -4.78 -4.88 14.15
C ILE A 121 -4.48 -4.84 12.65
N VAL A 122 -3.73 -5.82 12.14
CA VAL A 122 -3.39 -5.89 10.72
C VAL A 122 -4.65 -6.05 9.87
N ASP A 123 -5.55 -6.96 10.28
CA ASP A 123 -6.80 -7.23 9.58
C ASP A 123 -7.73 -5.99 9.57
N TYR A 124 -7.78 -5.25 10.69
CA TYR A 124 -8.51 -3.99 10.74
C TYR A 124 -8.04 -2.98 9.68
N PHE A 125 -6.74 -2.73 9.60
CA PHE A 125 -6.21 -1.76 8.63
C PHE A 125 -6.32 -2.25 7.18
N LYS A 126 -6.17 -3.54 6.93
CA LYS A 126 -6.45 -4.14 5.61
C LYS A 126 -7.91 -3.97 5.21
N ALA A 127 -8.85 -4.21 6.12
CA ALA A 127 -10.27 -3.99 5.86
C ALA A 127 -10.59 -2.53 5.51
N GLN A 128 -9.93 -1.55 6.16
CA GLN A 128 -10.09 -0.13 5.81
C GLN A 128 -9.59 0.16 4.38
N VAL A 129 -8.42 -0.36 4.01
CA VAL A 129 -7.86 -0.23 2.66
C VAL A 129 -8.78 -0.86 1.62
N HIS A 130 -9.32 -2.04 1.87
CA HIS A 130 -10.28 -2.68 0.98
C HIS A 130 -11.58 -1.89 0.85
N LYS A 131 -12.09 -1.34 1.96
CA LYS A 131 -13.28 -0.48 1.97
C LYS A 131 -13.06 0.80 1.17
N ALA A 132 -11.86 1.38 1.21
CA ALA A 132 -11.49 2.53 0.42
C ALA A 132 -11.27 2.21 -1.07
N GLY A 133 -11.14 0.91 -1.45
CA GLY A 133 -10.85 0.49 -2.82
C GLY A 133 -9.39 0.62 -3.21
N GLY A 134 -8.50 0.75 -2.23
CA GLY A 134 -7.05 0.90 -2.44
C GLY A 134 -6.33 1.51 -1.26
N GLY A 135 -5.03 1.68 -1.39
CA GLY A 135 -4.17 2.28 -0.38
C GLY A 135 -3.10 1.32 0.16
N ASN A 136 -2.32 1.80 1.11
CA ASN A 136 -1.31 1.02 1.80
C ASN A 136 -1.63 0.99 3.30
N TYR A 137 -1.93 -0.19 3.82
CA TYR A 137 -2.28 -0.38 5.23
C TYR A 137 -1.14 0.00 6.19
N GLN A 138 0.12 -0.16 5.78
CA GLN A 138 1.28 0.26 6.57
C GLN A 138 1.32 1.79 6.74
N THR A 139 0.96 2.53 5.70
CA THR A 139 0.82 4.00 5.79
C THR A 139 -0.29 4.38 6.76
N MET A 140 -1.41 3.65 6.77
CA MET A 140 -2.51 3.90 7.71
C MET A 140 -2.08 3.62 9.16
N ILE A 141 -1.34 2.53 9.40
CA ILE A 141 -0.77 2.21 10.72
C ILE A 141 0.16 3.34 11.17
N ASN A 142 1.09 3.78 10.30
CA ASN A 142 2.00 4.89 10.62
C ASN A 142 1.23 6.19 10.94
N SER A 143 0.16 6.48 10.20
CA SER A 143 -0.68 7.65 10.46
C SER A 143 -1.40 7.55 11.81
N ALA A 144 -1.89 6.38 12.19
CA ALA A 144 -2.50 6.15 13.50
C ALA A 144 -1.51 6.34 14.65
N LEU A 145 -0.27 5.85 14.47
CA LEU A 145 0.81 6.07 15.45
C LEU A 145 1.17 7.56 15.54
N ARG A 146 1.24 8.29 14.43
CA ARG A 146 1.48 9.73 14.42
C ARG A 146 0.39 10.47 15.18
N GLN A 147 -0.87 10.19 14.88
CA GLN A 147 -2.01 10.79 15.58
C GLN A 147 -1.99 10.52 17.10
N HIS A 148 -1.51 9.33 17.51
CA HIS A 148 -1.37 9.02 18.92
C HIS A 148 -0.30 9.89 19.61
N LEU A 149 0.81 10.14 18.93
CA LEU A 149 1.86 11.03 19.43
C LEU A 149 1.37 12.48 19.52
N ASP A 150 0.67 12.95 18.48
CA ASP A 150 0.14 14.31 18.42
C ASP A 150 -0.90 14.56 19.52
N LYS A 151 -1.77 13.58 19.80
CA LYS A 151 -2.73 13.65 20.91
C LYS A 151 -2.05 13.73 22.29
N LYS A 152 -0.91 13.07 22.46
CA LYS A 152 -0.14 13.17 23.71
C LYS A 152 0.51 14.54 23.91
N GLN A 153 0.81 15.25 22.79
CA GLN A 153 1.41 16.58 22.85
C GLN A 153 0.41 17.71 23.12
N ALA A 154 -0.88 17.43 22.95
CA ALA A 154 -1.97 18.36 23.33
C ALA A 154 -2.73 17.84 24.54
N PRO A 155 -2.16 17.90 25.75
CA PRO A 155 -2.89 17.53 26.95
C PRO A 155 -4.09 18.45 27.07
N MET A 156 -5.27 17.86 27.24
CA MET A 156 -6.45 18.62 27.60
C MET A 156 -6.19 19.20 29.00
N ASN A 157 -5.70 20.44 29.07
CA ASN A 157 -5.44 21.08 30.34
C ASN A 157 -6.77 21.53 30.96
N GLU A 158 -6.78 21.66 32.28
CA GLU A 158 -7.95 22.06 33.07
C GLU A 158 -8.54 23.40 32.57
N ALA A 159 -7.71 24.33 32.10
CA ALA A 159 -8.14 25.61 31.55
C ALA A 159 -8.96 25.44 30.24
N THR A 160 -8.54 24.53 29.36
CA THR A 160 -9.29 24.23 28.13
C THR A 160 -10.63 23.57 28.44
N LEU A 161 -10.65 22.61 29.38
CA LEU A 161 -11.88 21.97 29.80
C LEU A 161 -12.86 22.95 30.44
N ARG A 162 -12.37 23.80 31.35
CA ARG A 162 -13.17 24.84 31.97
C ARG A 162 -13.73 25.87 30.96
N ARG A 163 -12.95 26.21 29.92
CA ARG A 163 -13.42 27.10 28.85
C ARG A 163 -14.55 26.44 28.06
N VAL A 164 -14.39 25.21 27.58
CA VAL A 164 -15.41 24.49 26.82
C VAL A 164 -16.70 24.33 27.62
N ILE A 165 -16.62 23.90 28.89
CA ILE A 165 -17.79 23.78 29.76
C ILE A 165 -18.50 25.11 29.91
N ARG A 166 -17.78 26.22 30.05
CA ARG A 166 -18.36 27.56 30.22
C ARG A 166 -19.02 28.06 28.94
N GLU A 167 -18.45 27.73 27.76
CA GLU A 167 -19.03 28.03 26.44
C GLU A 167 -20.32 27.25 26.21
N GLU A 168 -20.34 25.96 26.52
CA GLU A 168 -21.54 25.11 26.41
C GLU A 168 -22.66 25.54 27.36
N LEU A 169 -22.33 25.86 28.59
CA LEU A 169 -23.33 26.33 29.57
C LEU A 169 -23.95 27.70 29.17
N ARG A 170 -23.21 28.55 28.43
CA ARG A 170 -23.74 29.83 27.91
C ARG A 170 -24.62 29.63 26.66
N ALA A 171 -24.34 28.59 25.85
CA ALA A 171 -25.13 28.29 24.66
C ALA A 171 -26.48 27.63 24.98
N THR A 172 -26.70 27.21 26.23
CA THR A 172 -27.91 26.49 26.65
C THR A 172 -28.86 27.41 27.44
N GLN A 173 -28.53 28.69 27.63
CA GLN A 173 -29.39 29.75 28.19
C GLN A 173 -29.93 30.67 27.10
#